data_a1d9418a5025706a2214d29188e27bcd
#
_entry.id   a1d9418a5025706a2214d29188e27bcd
#
_cell.length_a   1.000
_cell.length_b   1.000
_cell.length_c   1.000
_cell.angle_alpha   90.00
_cell.angle_beta   90.00
_cell.angle_gamma   90.00
#
_symmetry.space_group_name_H-M   'P 1'
#
loop_
_entity.id
_entity.type
_entity.pdbx_description
1 polymer ?
#
loop_
_entity_poly.entity_id
_entity_poly.type
_entity_poly.pdbx_seq_one_letter_code
_entity_poly.pdbx_strand_id
1 'polypeptide(L)'
;MAKQQNNGQEQDVNQLRKVRRDKLAELQQNGKDPFKITKFDQTHHSLEVKSLYEAHEAELLKDHHTPDVEGMDEEQAKEVLKKDYEERRSIMDANPIHVAIAGRMMFKRVMGKASFCNIQDLQGSIQAYVARDAIGTESYADFKRSDIGDIFGLEGFAFRTRTGEISIHAEKMTLLSKSLQIL
;
A
#
# COMPACT_ATOMS: atom_id res chain seq x y z
N MET A 1 -0.71 -30.75 31.61
CA MET A 1 -0.86 -30.59 30.15
C MET A 1 -0.63 -29.16 29.66
N ALA A 2 -0.76 -28.08 30.44
CA ALA A 2 -0.57 -26.68 30.03
C ALA A 2 0.91 -26.25 29.74
N LYS A 3 1.91 -26.90 30.33
CA LYS A 3 3.33 -26.57 30.15
C LYS A 3 3.92 -26.96 28.76
N GLN A 4 3.36 -27.99 28.10
CA GLN A 4 3.87 -28.41 26.78
C GLN A 4 3.37 -27.54 25.62
N GLN A 5 2.17 -26.97 25.72
CA GLN A 5 1.65 -26.04 24.70
C GLN A 5 2.37 -24.68 24.71
N ASN A 6 2.78 -24.19 25.88
CA ASN A 6 3.49 -22.93 26.00
C ASN A 6 4.92 -22.98 25.41
N ASN A 7 5.60 -24.13 25.53
CA ASN A 7 6.95 -24.32 25.00
C ASN A 7 7.00 -24.34 23.46
N GLY A 8 5.96 -24.88 22.80
CA GLY A 8 5.85 -24.89 21.34
C GLY A 8 5.64 -23.47 20.77
N GLN A 9 4.76 -22.68 21.38
CA GLN A 9 4.50 -21.30 20.94
C GLN A 9 5.70 -20.37 21.16
N GLU A 10 6.44 -20.52 22.27
CA GLU A 10 7.67 -19.75 22.52
C GLU A 10 8.79 -20.10 21.53
N GLN A 11 8.93 -21.37 21.13
CA GLN A 11 9.89 -21.80 20.12
C GLN A 11 9.55 -21.23 18.76
N ASP A 12 8.28 -21.24 18.33
CA ASP A 12 7.81 -20.66 17.08
C ASP A 12 8.04 -19.15 17.02
N VAL A 13 7.74 -18.43 18.09
CA VAL A 13 7.97 -16.97 18.20
C VAL A 13 9.47 -16.65 18.11
N ASN A 14 10.32 -17.42 18.76
CA ASN A 14 11.77 -17.21 18.70
C ASN A 14 12.34 -17.50 17.32
N GLN A 15 11.81 -18.49 16.61
CA GLN A 15 12.20 -18.80 15.24
C GLN A 15 11.78 -17.70 14.27
N LEU A 16 10.57 -17.17 14.39
CA LEU A 16 10.11 -16.04 13.58
C LEU A 16 10.93 -14.77 13.82
N ARG A 17 11.28 -14.48 15.08
CA ARG A 17 12.18 -13.38 15.43
C ARG A 17 13.57 -13.56 14.82
N LYS A 18 14.08 -14.78 14.82
CA LYS A 18 15.37 -15.11 14.17
C LYS A 18 15.30 -14.82 12.67
N VAL A 19 14.26 -15.30 11.98
CA VAL A 19 14.07 -15.04 10.54
C VAL A 19 14.06 -13.54 10.23
N ARG A 20 13.40 -12.73 11.03
CA ARG A 20 13.38 -11.25 10.86
C ARG A 20 14.75 -10.61 11.06
N ARG A 21 15.53 -11.10 12.03
CA ARG A 21 16.92 -10.65 12.25
C ARG A 21 17.84 -11.07 11.09
N ASP A 22 17.67 -12.26 10.58
CA ASP A 22 18.45 -12.77 9.43
C ASP A 22 18.15 -11.91 8.18
N LYS A 23 16.89 -11.57 7.94
CA LYS A 23 16.51 -10.64 6.85
C LYS A 23 17.14 -9.24 7.03
N LEU A 24 17.18 -8.72 8.26
CA LEU A 24 17.85 -7.46 8.54
C LEU A 24 19.36 -7.56 8.25
N ALA A 25 20.02 -8.62 8.70
CA ALA A 25 21.44 -8.83 8.45
C ALA A 25 21.75 -8.89 6.95
N GLU A 26 20.90 -9.55 6.16
CA GLU A 26 21.01 -9.60 4.70
C GLU A 26 20.88 -8.21 4.07
N LEU A 27 19.88 -7.41 4.51
CA LEU A 27 19.71 -6.03 4.05
C LEU A 27 20.95 -5.18 4.38
N GLN A 28 21.53 -5.33 5.57
CA GLN A 28 22.74 -4.63 5.98
C GLN A 28 23.96 -5.01 5.12
N GLN A 29 24.13 -6.31 4.84
CA GLN A 29 25.22 -6.80 3.97
C GLN A 29 25.10 -6.30 2.54
N ASN A 30 23.88 -6.12 2.05
CA ASN A 30 23.58 -5.61 0.70
C ASN A 30 23.55 -4.08 0.60
N GLY A 31 23.95 -3.35 1.65
CA GLY A 31 23.95 -1.90 1.67
C GLY A 31 22.56 -1.26 1.75
N LYS A 32 21.55 -2.02 2.16
CA LYS A 32 20.14 -1.62 2.27
C LYS A 32 19.68 -1.53 3.74
N ASP A 33 20.56 -1.16 4.65
CA ASP A 33 20.25 -1.04 6.08
C ASP A 33 19.20 0.05 6.31
N PRO A 34 17.96 -0.31 6.72
CA PRO A 34 16.91 0.68 6.94
C PRO A 34 17.24 1.63 8.09
N PHE A 35 18.02 1.19 9.06
CA PHE A 35 18.37 2.00 10.24
C PHE A 35 19.43 3.09 9.96
N LYS A 36 20.00 3.11 8.76
CA LYS A 36 20.85 4.21 8.28
C LYS A 36 20.05 5.36 7.66
N ILE A 37 18.77 5.14 7.38
CA ILE A 37 17.89 6.17 6.83
C ILE A 37 17.39 7.00 8.01
N THR A 38 17.85 8.24 8.10
CA THR A 38 17.53 9.14 9.22
C THR A 38 16.45 10.15 8.88
N LYS A 39 16.07 10.28 7.60
CA LYS A 39 15.08 11.24 7.12
C LYS A 39 14.24 10.67 5.98
N PHE A 40 12.95 10.92 6.05
CA PHE A 40 11.99 10.72 4.95
C PHE A 40 11.09 11.95 4.88
N ASP A 41 11.01 12.58 3.70
CA ASP A 41 10.23 13.80 3.52
C ASP A 41 8.76 13.46 3.26
N GLN A 42 8.03 13.21 4.33
CA GLN A 42 6.59 12.97 4.31
C GLN A 42 5.85 14.27 3.99
N THR A 43 4.91 14.21 3.04
CA THR A 43 4.10 15.38 2.64
C THR A 43 2.71 15.37 3.28
N HIS A 44 2.12 14.20 3.47
CA HIS A 44 0.74 14.03 3.95
C HIS A 44 0.63 12.83 4.89
N HIS A 45 -0.43 12.82 5.69
CA HIS A 45 -0.89 11.64 6.42
C HIS A 45 -2.04 10.94 5.68
N SER A 46 -2.35 9.72 6.08
CA SER A 46 -3.34 8.85 5.42
C SER A 46 -4.71 9.50 5.21
N LEU A 47 -5.26 10.13 6.25
CA LEU A 47 -6.57 10.79 6.15
C LEU A 47 -6.52 12.09 5.36
N GLU A 48 -5.41 12.82 5.40
CA GLU A 48 -5.22 14.02 4.58
C GLU A 48 -5.23 13.67 3.10
N VAL A 49 -4.57 12.56 2.69
CA VAL A 49 -4.62 12.08 1.31
C VAL A 49 -6.04 11.77 0.87
N LYS A 50 -6.82 11.08 1.71
CA LYS A 50 -8.21 10.75 1.40
C LYS A 50 -9.07 11.99 1.21
N SER A 51 -9.00 12.93 2.16
CA SER A 51 -9.76 14.19 2.10
C SER A 51 -9.37 15.05 0.90
N LEU A 52 -8.07 15.14 0.60
CA LEU A 52 -7.55 15.89 -0.53
C LEU A 52 -8.02 15.27 -1.85
N TYR A 53 -7.99 13.95 -1.96
CA TYR A 53 -8.46 13.23 -3.14
C TYR A 53 -9.96 13.44 -3.37
N GLU A 54 -10.78 13.30 -2.33
CA GLU A 54 -12.23 13.50 -2.41
C GLU A 54 -12.58 14.92 -2.89
N ALA A 55 -11.95 15.94 -2.33
CA ALA A 55 -12.16 17.32 -2.75
C ALA A 55 -11.74 17.57 -4.19
N HIS A 56 -10.61 17.02 -4.61
CA HIS A 56 -10.09 17.14 -5.98
C HIS A 56 -10.97 16.40 -6.99
N GLU A 57 -11.40 15.19 -6.66
CA GLU A 57 -12.34 14.39 -7.46
C GLU A 57 -13.67 15.13 -7.64
N ALA A 58 -14.22 15.69 -6.57
CA ALA A 58 -15.49 16.43 -6.61
C ALA A 58 -15.40 17.66 -7.54
N GLU A 59 -14.29 18.37 -7.55
CA GLU A 59 -14.08 19.51 -8.45
C GLU A 59 -13.90 19.09 -9.90
N LEU A 60 -13.06 18.09 -10.17
CA LEU A 60 -12.76 17.64 -11.53
C LEU A 60 -13.94 16.92 -12.18
N LEU A 61 -14.77 16.23 -11.40
CA LEU A 61 -15.89 15.44 -11.89
C LEU A 61 -17.26 16.12 -11.69
N LYS A 62 -17.28 17.42 -11.36
CA LYS A 62 -18.53 18.14 -11.12
C LYS A 62 -19.54 18.09 -12.28
N ASP A 63 -19.06 18.02 -13.50
CA ASP A 63 -19.87 17.94 -14.73
C ASP A 63 -19.97 16.51 -15.28
N HIS A 64 -19.36 15.54 -14.59
CA HIS A 64 -19.43 14.13 -14.99
C HIS A 64 -20.71 13.49 -14.46
N HIS A 65 -21.47 12.88 -15.35
CA HIS A 65 -22.71 12.20 -15.00
C HIS A 65 -22.46 10.68 -14.90
N THR A 66 -22.72 10.12 -13.72
CA THR A 66 -22.72 8.67 -13.55
C THR A 66 -23.79 8.05 -14.43
N PRO A 67 -23.46 7.04 -15.25
CA PRO A 67 -24.42 6.42 -16.14
C PRO A 67 -25.50 5.69 -15.35
N ASP A 68 -26.75 5.82 -15.83
CA ASP A 68 -27.85 5.02 -15.32
C ASP A 68 -27.81 3.62 -15.96
N VAL A 69 -27.79 2.60 -15.11
CA VAL A 69 -27.77 1.18 -15.54
C VAL A 69 -29.07 0.46 -15.20
N GLU A 70 -30.09 1.20 -14.75
CA GLU A 70 -31.40 0.63 -14.43
C GLU A 70 -32.03 0.00 -15.69
N GLY A 71 -32.46 -1.26 -15.59
CA GLY A 71 -33.05 -2.01 -16.69
C GLY A 71 -32.08 -2.66 -17.69
N MET A 72 -30.79 -2.50 -17.50
CA MET A 72 -29.77 -3.22 -18.27
C MET A 72 -29.57 -4.64 -17.74
N ASP A 73 -29.13 -5.56 -18.60
CA ASP A 73 -28.63 -6.85 -18.12
C ASP A 73 -27.28 -6.70 -17.41
N GLU A 74 -26.89 -7.73 -16.68
CA GLU A 74 -25.69 -7.68 -15.82
C GLU A 74 -24.39 -7.42 -16.62
N GLU A 75 -24.29 -7.96 -17.83
CA GLU A 75 -23.10 -7.82 -18.68
C GLU A 75 -23.02 -6.42 -19.27
N GLN A 76 -24.12 -5.88 -19.75
CA GLN A 76 -24.22 -4.50 -20.25
C GLN A 76 -23.94 -3.49 -19.13
N ALA A 77 -24.52 -3.67 -17.94
CA ALA A 77 -24.27 -2.82 -16.79
C ALA A 77 -22.79 -2.81 -16.39
N LYS A 78 -22.13 -3.98 -16.35
CA LYS A 78 -20.69 -4.09 -16.07
C LYS A 78 -19.83 -3.35 -17.10
N GLU A 79 -20.16 -3.44 -18.37
CA GLU A 79 -19.42 -2.76 -19.43
C GLU A 79 -19.56 -1.24 -19.33
N VAL A 80 -20.77 -0.75 -19.09
CA VAL A 80 -21.04 0.70 -18.91
C VAL A 80 -20.31 1.24 -17.70
N LEU A 81 -20.39 0.57 -16.55
CA LEU A 81 -19.69 0.98 -15.33
C LEU A 81 -18.17 0.90 -15.47
N LYS A 82 -17.66 -0.06 -16.25
CA LYS A 82 -16.22 -0.15 -16.54
C LYS A 82 -15.76 1.05 -17.36
N LYS A 83 -16.49 1.44 -18.41
CA LYS A 83 -16.18 2.62 -19.22
C LYS A 83 -16.24 3.89 -18.39
N ASP A 84 -17.26 4.06 -17.57
CA ASP A 84 -17.37 5.20 -16.64
C ASP A 84 -16.18 5.28 -15.69
N TYR A 85 -15.76 4.17 -15.11
CA TYR A 85 -14.57 4.12 -14.27
C TYR A 85 -13.31 4.54 -15.04
N GLU A 86 -13.12 4.05 -16.26
CA GLU A 86 -11.98 4.37 -17.10
C GLU A 86 -11.95 5.85 -17.49
N GLU A 87 -13.09 6.45 -17.80
CA GLU A 87 -13.22 7.89 -18.07
C GLU A 87 -12.87 8.74 -16.85
N ARG A 88 -13.47 8.44 -15.70
CA ARG A 88 -13.16 9.14 -14.43
C ARG A 88 -11.69 8.98 -14.07
N ARG A 89 -11.15 7.78 -14.22
CA ARG A 89 -9.75 7.50 -13.97
C ARG A 89 -8.84 8.33 -14.87
N SER A 90 -9.16 8.43 -16.15
CA SER A 90 -8.40 9.24 -17.11
C SER A 90 -8.37 10.72 -16.74
N ILE A 91 -9.50 11.28 -16.29
CA ILE A 91 -9.56 12.67 -15.82
C ILE A 91 -8.66 12.88 -14.59
N MET A 92 -8.72 11.97 -13.63
CA MET A 92 -7.92 12.05 -12.42
C MET A 92 -6.43 11.84 -12.71
N ASP A 93 -6.06 10.91 -13.58
CA ASP A 93 -4.67 10.64 -13.95
C ASP A 93 -4.04 11.79 -14.76
N ALA A 94 -4.85 12.61 -15.47
CA ALA A 94 -4.40 13.83 -16.10
C ALA A 94 -4.10 14.97 -15.10
N ASN A 95 -4.60 14.85 -13.86
CA ASN A 95 -4.44 15.83 -12.78
C ASN A 95 -3.98 15.13 -11.48
N PRO A 96 -2.82 14.45 -11.47
CA PRO A 96 -2.43 13.59 -10.37
C PRO A 96 -2.13 14.36 -9.09
N ILE A 97 -2.48 13.77 -7.95
CA ILE A 97 -2.06 14.23 -6.63
C ILE A 97 -0.89 13.36 -6.19
N HIS A 98 0.32 13.91 -6.25
CA HIS A 98 1.51 13.25 -5.74
C HIS A 98 1.64 13.44 -4.24
N VAL A 99 1.92 12.35 -3.55
CA VAL A 99 2.04 12.33 -2.09
C VAL A 99 3.23 11.47 -1.66
N ALA A 100 3.76 11.77 -0.49
CA ALA A 100 4.71 10.95 0.24
C ALA A 100 4.16 10.72 1.65
N ILE A 101 3.94 9.46 2.01
CA ILE A 101 3.47 9.06 3.33
C ILE A 101 4.46 8.10 3.97
N ALA A 102 4.44 8.01 5.28
CA ALA A 102 5.20 7.03 6.04
C ALA A 102 4.32 6.38 7.10
N GLY A 103 4.48 5.08 7.29
CA GLY A 103 3.71 4.37 8.30
C GLY A 103 4.05 2.88 8.36
N ARG A 104 3.36 2.20 9.25
CA ARG A 104 3.51 0.78 9.51
C ARG A 104 2.65 -0.04 8.56
N MET A 105 3.26 -1.00 7.88
CA MET A 105 2.54 -1.97 7.06
C MET A 105 1.82 -2.97 7.95
N MET A 106 0.49 -2.92 7.96
CA MET A 106 -0.37 -3.78 8.81
C MET A 106 -1.01 -4.92 8.05
N PHE A 107 -1.04 -4.83 6.73
CA PHE A 107 -1.59 -5.85 5.85
C PHE A 107 -0.81 -5.89 4.54
N LYS A 108 -0.63 -7.08 3.98
CA LYS A 108 -0.01 -7.28 2.68
C LYS A 108 -0.65 -8.46 1.94
N ARG A 109 -1.04 -8.23 0.70
CA ARG A 109 -1.55 -9.25 -0.21
C ARG A 109 -0.79 -9.22 -1.53
N VAL A 110 0.01 -10.25 -1.77
CA VAL A 110 0.79 -10.39 -3.01
C VAL A 110 -0.03 -11.15 -4.05
N MET A 111 -0.11 -10.60 -5.26
CA MET A 111 -0.85 -11.15 -6.39
C MET A 111 0.04 -11.13 -7.65
N GLY A 112 1.08 -11.96 -7.67
CA GLY A 112 2.03 -12.02 -8.79
C GLY A 112 2.87 -10.75 -8.95
N LYS A 113 2.63 -9.97 -10.01
CA LYS A 113 3.39 -8.75 -10.34
C LYS A 113 2.87 -7.49 -9.65
N ALA A 114 1.80 -7.60 -8.92
CA ALA A 114 1.19 -6.51 -8.16
C ALA A 114 0.80 -6.97 -6.77
N SER A 115 0.72 -6.03 -5.85
CA SER A 115 0.34 -6.28 -4.46
C SER A 115 -0.51 -5.13 -3.94
N PHE A 116 -1.30 -5.44 -2.92
CA PHE A 116 -1.93 -4.45 -2.07
C PHE A 116 -1.34 -4.52 -0.67
N CYS A 117 -1.16 -3.39 -0.03
CA CYS A 117 -0.84 -3.31 1.39
C CYS A 117 -1.59 -2.16 2.05
N ASN A 118 -1.71 -2.19 3.38
CA ASN A 118 -2.22 -1.06 4.15
C ASN A 118 -1.09 -0.46 4.95
N ILE A 119 -0.96 0.85 4.86
CA ILE A 119 -0.02 1.65 5.63
C ILE A 119 -0.81 2.41 6.69
N GLN A 120 -0.46 2.19 7.94
CA GLN A 120 -1.05 2.85 9.09
C GLN A 120 -0.11 3.91 9.64
N ASP A 121 -0.64 5.12 9.83
CA ASP A 121 0.05 6.24 10.45
C ASP A 121 -0.72 6.76 11.69
N LEU A 122 -0.38 7.96 12.15
CA LEU A 122 -1.00 8.56 13.34
C LEU A 122 -2.48 8.92 13.15
N GLN A 123 -2.93 9.15 11.92
CA GLN A 123 -4.29 9.56 11.62
C GLN A 123 -5.21 8.39 11.28
N GLY A 124 -4.67 7.32 10.70
CA GLY A 124 -5.45 6.17 10.27
C GLY A 124 -4.65 5.26 9.35
N SER A 125 -5.33 4.73 8.34
CA SER A 125 -4.68 3.86 7.35
C SER A 125 -5.13 4.17 5.93
N ILE A 126 -4.25 3.88 4.97
CA ILE A 126 -4.55 3.97 3.55
C ILE A 126 -4.01 2.76 2.82
N GLN A 127 -4.75 2.31 1.82
CA GLN A 127 -4.33 1.23 0.95
C GLN A 127 -3.27 1.74 -0.03
N ALA A 128 -2.27 0.93 -0.32
CA ALA A 128 -1.31 1.16 -1.39
C ALA A 128 -1.36 0.02 -2.40
N TYR A 129 -1.32 0.39 -3.67
CA TYR A 129 -1.12 -0.52 -4.79
C TYR A 129 0.34 -0.49 -5.20
N VAL A 130 1.00 -1.64 -5.13
CA VAL A 130 2.43 -1.79 -5.38
C VAL A 130 2.62 -2.71 -6.57
N ALA A 131 3.00 -2.14 -7.71
CA ALA A 131 3.24 -2.88 -8.94
C ALA A 131 4.74 -2.96 -9.23
N ARG A 132 5.20 -4.16 -9.62
CA ARG A 132 6.60 -4.40 -9.99
C ARG A 132 7.07 -3.46 -11.10
N ASP A 133 6.22 -3.22 -12.08
CA ASP A 133 6.56 -2.40 -13.24
C ASP A 133 6.64 -0.90 -12.90
N ALA A 134 6.03 -0.47 -11.79
CA ALA A 134 6.10 0.91 -11.31
C ALA A 134 7.29 1.16 -10.38
N ILE A 135 7.56 0.26 -9.42
CA ILE A 135 8.63 0.46 -8.43
C ILE A 135 9.95 -0.23 -8.81
N GLY A 136 9.95 -1.06 -9.84
CA GLY A 136 11.11 -1.82 -10.28
C GLY A 136 11.18 -3.24 -9.69
N THR A 137 11.84 -4.13 -10.42
CA THR A 137 11.94 -5.56 -10.08
C THR A 137 12.62 -5.79 -8.73
N GLU A 138 13.72 -5.09 -8.47
CA GLU A 138 14.49 -5.24 -7.22
C GLU A 138 13.70 -4.73 -6.02
N SER A 139 13.15 -3.51 -6.10
CA SER A 139 12.33 -2.94 -5.03
C SER A 139 11.07 -3.77 -4.75
N TYR A 140 10.47 -4.34 -5.78
CA TYR A 140 9.32 -5.23 -5.62
C TYR A 140 9.68 -6.56 -4.94
N ALA A 141 10.85 -7.13 -5.26
CA ALA A 141 11.36 -8.32 -4.57
C ALA A 141 11.61 -8.03 -3.08
N ASP A 142 12.23 -6.90 -2.76
CA ASP A 142 12.44 -6.47 -1.38
C ASP A 142 11.10 -6.25 -0.64
N PHE A 143 10.13 -5.62 -1.29
CA PHE A 143 8.79 -5.45 -0.74
C PHE A 143 8.12 -6.81 -0.46
N LYS A 144 8.18 -7.76 -1.36
CA LYS A 144 7.60 -9.10 -1.14
C LYS A 144 8.21 -9.82 0.06
N ARG A 145 9.50 -9.62 0.31
CA ARG A 145 10.23 -10.21 1.46
C ARG A 145 10.01 -9.47 2.78
N SER A 146 9.46 -8.26 2.75
CA SER A 146 9.16 -7.49 3.95
C SER A 146 8.13 -8.19 4.83
N ASP A 147 8.08 -7.80 6.09
CA ASP A 147 7.20 -8.40 7.08
C ASP A 147 6.14 -7.39 7.55
N ILE A 148 4.98 -7.92 7.99
CA ILE A 148 3.97 -7.12 8.68
C ILE A 148 4.60 -6.48 9.91
N GLY A 149 4.37 -5.18 10.09
CA GLY A 149 4.99 -4.37 11.12
C GLY A 149 6.19 -3.54 10.66
N ASP A 150 6.76 -3.82 9.49
CA ASP A 150 7.80 -2.98 8.89
C ASP A 150 7.25 -1.58 8.61
N ILE A 151 8.10 -0.56 8.77
CA ILE A 151 7.74 0.83 8.47
C ILE A 151 8.30 1.21 7.11
N PHE A 152 7.41 1.69 6.24
CA PHE A 152 7.73 2.14 4.89
C PHE A 152 7.47 3.62 4.70
N GLY A 153 8.34 4.25 3.92
CA GLY A 153 8.04 5.48 3.21
C GLY A 153 7.54 5.12 1.81
N LEU A 154 6.48 5.76 1.38
CA LEU A 154 5.78 5.50 0.13
C LEU A 154 5.59 6.81 -0.61
N GLU A 155 6.10 6.88 -1.84
CA GLU A 155 5.88 8.00 -2.75
C GLU A 155 5.07 7.51 -3.95
N GLY A 156 4.09 8.30 -4.37
CA GLY A 156 3.23 7.97 -5.48
C GLY A 156 2.08 8.96 -5.65
N PHE A 157 1.02 8.54 -6.30
CA PHE A 157 -0.16 9.35 -6.54
C PHE A 157 -1.44 8.67 -6.05
N ALA A 158 -2.38 9.49 -5.57
CA ALA A 158 -3.66 9.01 -5.08
C ALA A 158 -4.58 8.61 -6.26
N PHE A 159 -5.33 7.54 -6.09
CA PHE A 159 -6.33 7.09 -7.04
C PHE A 159 -7.46 6.33 -6.34
N ARG A 160 -8.59 6.16 -7.03
CA ARG A 160 -9.68 5.32 -6.56
C ARG A 160 -9.66 3.98 -7.29
N THR A 161 -9.68 2.89 -6.55
CA THR A 161 -9.79 1.54 -7.12
C THR A 161 -11.18 1.31 -7.70
N ARG A 162 -11.35 0.23 -8.49
CA ARG A 162 -12.67 -0.18 -9.02
C ARG A 162 -13.70 -0.46 -7.93
N THR A 163 -13.25 -0.90 -6.76
CA THR A 163 -14.12 -1.15 -5.61
C THR A 163 -14.44 0.12 -4.81
N GLY A 164 -13.88 1.27 -5.20
CA GLY A 164 -14.15 2.56 -4.59
C GLY A 164 -13.20 2.97 -3.48
N GLU A 165 -12.16 2.18 -3.18
CA GLU A 165 -11.18 2.52 -2.15
C GLU A 165 -10.18 3.56 -2.64
N ILE A 166 -10.03 4.67 -1.90
CA ILE A 166 -8.98 5.65 -2.16
C ILE A 166 -7.64 5.06 -1.72
N SER A 167 -6.72 4.97 -2.66
CA SER A 167 -5.44 4.29 -2.50
C SER A 167 -4.30 5.13 -3.06
N ILE A 168 -3.06 4.73 -2.77
CA ILE A 168 -1.88 5.32 -3.38
C ILE A 168 -1.29 4.30 -4.37
N HIS A 169 -1.12 4.73 -5.61
CA HIS A 169 -0.34 3.99 -6.59
C HIS A 169 1.14 4.27 -6.32
N ALA A 170 1.86 3.28 -5.80
CA ALA A 170 3.26 3.43 -5.42
C ALA A 170 4.15 3.59 -6.64
N GLU A 171 4.99 4.62 -6.63
CA GLU A 171 6.07 4.84 -7.59
C GLU A 171 7.43 4.54 -6.96
N LYS A 172 7.53 4.70 -5.62
CA LYS A 172 8.73 4.39 -4.85
C LYS A 172 8.36 3.93 -3.46
N MET A 173 9.02 2.88 -2.99
CA MET A 173 8.92 2.40 -1.61
C MET A 173 10.29 2.35 -0.96
N THR A 174 10.36 2.83 0.27
CA THR A 174 11.59 2.85 1.06
C THR A 174 11.33 2.19 2.41
N LEU A 175 12.07 1.14 2.74
CA LEU A 175 12.02 0.54 4.06
C LEU A 175 12.74 1.45 5.06
N LEU A 176 11.98 2.03 6.00
CA LEU A 176 12.49 2.98 6.99
C LEU A 176 12.86 2.32 8.32
N SER A 177 12.18 1.24 8.67
CA SER A 177 12.44 0.48 9.88
C SER A 177 11.97 -0.96 9.74
N LYS A 178 12.80 -1.91 10.18
CA LYS A 178 12.48 -3.33 10.20
C LYS A 178 11.85 -3.70 11.54
N SER A 179 10.67 -4.30 11.51
CA SER A 179 10.04 -4.87 12.69
C SER A 179 10.71 -6.19 13.06
N LEU A 180 11.43 -6.21 14.17
CA LEU A 180 12.11 -7.40 14.69
C LEU A 180 11.23 -8.20 15.67
N GLN A 181 10.18 -7.59 16.17
CA GLN A 181 9.15 -8.22 16.99
C GLN A 181 7.92 -8.58 16.14
N ILE A 182 7.19 -9.57 16.60
CA ILE A 182 5.92 -9.96 16.01
C ILE A 182 4.83 -9.11 16.65
N LEU A 183 3.95 -8.57 15.84
CA LEU A 183 2.78 -7.82 16.31
C LEU A 183 1.69 -8.76 16.76
#